data_c673e1c27039cf429acd36a22cfc05e0
#
_entry.id   c673e1c27039cf429acd36a22cfc05e0
#
_cell.length_a   1.000
_cell.length_b   1.000
_cell.length_c   1.000
_cell.angle_alpha   90.00
_cell.angle_beta   90.00
_cell.angle_gamma   90.00
#
_symmetry.space_group_name_H-M   'P 1'
#
loop_
_entity.id
_entity.type
_entity.pdbx_description
1 polymer ?
#
loop_
_entity_poly.entity_id
_entity_poly.type
_entity_poly.pdbx_seq_one_letter_code
_entity_poly.pdbx_strand_id
1 'polypeptide(L)'
;MNPRLLLKGLILMASLLAIGWGVEASGLFHRIDTEWVDTAIRGNDWGWAYYVGLGTVAMAVGLPRQMVGFVGGYAFGLLEGVLLAEAASGLSCLLSFLYARLLGRDLVRHRFADRLTRFDEFLKGHSFSMAILIRLLPVGNNLITNLLAGVSSVPLLPFLAGSLIGYLPQTVIFVLLGSGIHVQPVWSTAISVALFIASGLLGAVLYRRLRQGRSFDGTL
;
A
#
# COMPACT_ATOMS: atom_id res chain seq x y z
N MET A 1 -1.43 -22.65 26.02
CA MET A 1 -1.25 -21.47 25.11
C MET A 1 -0.42 -20.45 25.87
N ASN A 2 0.67 -19.98 25.29
CA ASN A 2 1.61 -19.11 26.03
C ASN A 2 0.94 -17.73 26.29
N PRO A 3 0.78 -17.29 27.57
CA PRO A 3 0.04 -16.06 27.90
C PRO A 3 0.63 -14.80 27.22
N ARG A 4 1.93 -14.80 26.96
CA ARG A 4 2.61 -13.70 26.22
C ARG A 4 2.17 -13.59 24.77
N LEU A 5 1.84 -14.72 24.11
CA LEU A 5 1.34 -14.74 22.73
C LEU A 5 -0.09 -14.23 22.65
N LEU A 6 -0.93 -14.62 23.62
CA LEU A 6 -2.30 -14.08 23.74
C LEU A 6 -2.28 -12.57 23.96
N LEU A 7 -1.41 -12.09 24.85
CA LEU A 7 -1.29 -10.67 25.14
C LEU A 7 -0.85 -9.87 23.89
N LYS A 8 0.15 -10.34 23.14
CA LYS A 8 0.58 -9.71 21.89
C LYS A 8 -0.54 -9.68 20.84
N GLY A 9 -1.31 -10.76 20.72
CA GLY A 9 -2.45 -10.82 19.80
C GLY A 9 -3.59 -9.90 20.21
N LEU A 10 -3.89 -9.80 21.50
CA LEU A 10 -4.88 -8.88 22.05
C LEU A 10 -4.45 -7.43 21.85
N ILE A 11 -3.19 -7.10 22.09
CA ILE A 11 -2.64 -5.76 21.86
C ILE A 11 -2.75 -5.40 20.37
N LEU A 12 -2.37 -6.33 19.47
CA LEU A 12 -2.46 -6.12 18.01
C LEU A 12 -3.91 -5.89 17.58
N MET A 13 -4.84 -6.69 18.05
CA MET A 13 -6.25 -6.55 17.68
C MET A 13 -6.87 -5.31 18.32
N ALA A 14 -6.59 -5.05 19.59
CA ALA A 14 -7.08 -3.86 20.29
C ALA A 14 -6.52 -2.57 19.71
N SER A 15 -5.24 -2.53 19.32
CA SER A 15 -4.65 -1.35 18.68
C SER A 15 -5.23 -1.08 17.30
N LEU A 16 -5.44 -2.10 16.47
CA LEU A 16 -6.08 -1.94 15.15
C LEU A 16 -7.53 -1.45 15.29
N LEU A 17 -8.28 -2.02 16.24
CA LEU A 17 -9.66 -1.59 16.53
C LEU A 17 -9.69 -0.17 17.11
N ALA A 18 -8.80 0.15 18.05
CA ALA A 18 -8.71 1.48 18.65
C ALA A 18 -8.33 2.56 17.63
N ILE A 19 -7.40 2.26 16.73
CA ILE A 19 -7.01 3.17 15.65
C ILE A 19 -8.17 3.34 14.66
N GLY A 20 -8.81 2.25 14.22
CA GLY A 20 -9.97 2.30 13.33
C GLY A 20 -11.12 3.11 13.93
N TRP A 21 -11.45 2.84 15.18
CA TRP A 21 -12.48 3.57 15.93
C TRP A 21 -12.10 5.04 16.17
N GLY A 22 -10.84 5.31 16.53
CA GLY A 22 -10.33 6.67 16.73
C GLY A 22 -10.38 7.51 15.46
N VAL A 23 -10.05 6.92 14.30
CA VAL A 23 -10.17 7.58 12.99
C VAL A 23 -11.63 7.85 12.64
N GLU A 24 -12.55 6.91 12.89
CA GLU A 24 -13.98 7.09 12.67
C GLU A 24 -14.56 8.13 13.65
N ALA A 25 -14.26 8.00 14.94
CA ALA A 25 -14.74 8.92 15.99
C ALA A 25 -14.21 10.35 15.83
N SER A 26 -13.02 10.53 15.24
CA SER A 26 -12.49 11.86 14.93
C SER A 26 -13.26 12.60 13.85
N GLY A 27 -14.14 11.91 13.12
CA GLY A 27 -14.86 12.46 11.97
C GLY A 27 -13.93 12.91 10.83
N LEU A 28 -12.67 12.45 10.84
CA LEU A 28 -11.64 12.87 9.90
C LEU A 28 -12.10 12.64 8.45
N PHE A 29 -12.73 11.49 8.17
CA PHE A 29 -13.25 11.19 6.84
C PHE A 29 -14.41 12.08 6.41
N HIS A 30 -15.17 12.63 7.35
CA HIS A 30 -16.29 13.55 7.05
C HIS A 30 -15.83 15.00 6.91
N ARG A 31 -14.62 15.32 7.37
CA ARG A 31 -14.03 16.66 7.31
C ARG A 31 -13.04 16.86 6.17
N ILE A 32 -12.65 15.77 5.48
CA ILE A 32 -11.78 15.87 4.31
C ILE A 32 -12.65 16.20 3.10
N ASP A 33 -13.05 17.45 3.01
CA ASP A 33 -13.62 18.06 1.83
C ASP A 33 -12.55 18.88 1.08
N THR A 34 -12.91 19.42 -0.06
CA THR A 34 -12.00 20.23 -0.87
C THR A 34 -11.54 21.49 -0.12
N GLU A 35 -12.39 22.07 0.70
CA GLU A 35 -12.09 23.27 1.47
C GLU A 35 -11.02 22.98 2.54
N TRP A 36 -11.11 21.84 3.22
CA TRP A 36 -10.10 21.41 4.16
C TRP A 36 -8.74 21.14 3.48
N VAL A 37 -8.75 20.47 2.32
CA VAL A 37 -7.51 20.24 1.55
C VAL A 37 -6.88 21.57 1.11
N ASP A 38 -7.69 22.52 0.66
CA ASP A 38 -7.20 23.82 0.21
C ASP A 38 -6.61 24.64 1.37
N THR A 39 -7.24 24.61 2.55
CA THR A 39 -6.78 25.39 3.72
C THR A 39 -5.66 24.72 4.49
N ALA A 40 -5.78 23.42 4.80
CA ALA A 40 -4.84 22.72 5.67
C ALA A 40 -3.61 22.19 4.93
N ILE A 41 -3.74 21.88 3.63
CA ILE A 41 -2.66 21.29 2.84
C ILE A 41 -2.09 22.31 1.86
N ARG A 42 -2.89 22.87 0.92
CA ARG A 42 -2.37 23.78 -0.12
C ARG A 42 -1.97 25.15 0.43
N GLY A 43 -2.73 25.67 1.38
CA GLY A 43 -2.48 26.98 2.01
C GLY A 43 -1.45 26.98 3.13
N ASN A 44 -0.76 25.86 3.39
CA ASN A 44 0.16 25.71 4.50
C ASN A 44 1.56 25.32 4.04
N ASP A 45 2.60 26.01 4.51
CA ASP A 45 4.01 25.72 4.21
C ASP A 45 4.43 24.28 4.60
N TRP A 46 3.79 23.73 5.63
CA TRP A 46 3.99 22.34 6.10
C TRP A 46 2.97 21.36 5.52
N GLY A 47 2.15 21.78 4.56
CA GLY A 47 1.08 20.99 3.99
C GLY A 47 1.55 19.65 3.40
N TRP A 48 2.72 19.62 2.77
CA TRP A 48 3.34 18.39 2.29
C TRP A 48 3.63 17.39 3.42
N ALA A 49 4.10 17.87 4.59
CA ALA A 49 4.39 17.01 5.74
C ALA A 49 3.11 16.47 6.37
N TYR A 50 2.07 17.31 6.50
CA TYR A 50 0.75 16.88 6.95
C TYR A 50 0.17 15.83 6.00
N TYR A 51 0.24 16.05 4.69
CA TYR A 51 -0.22 15.10 3.69
C TYR A 51 0.49 13.75 3.79
N VAL A 52 1.82 13.76 3.83
CA VAL A 52 2.62 12.51 3.95
C VAL A 52 2.33 11.82 5.27
N GLY A 53 2.29 12.54 6.40
CA GLY A 53 2.04 11.98 7.73
C GLY A 53 0.64 11.36 7.84
N LEU A 54 -0.39 12.15 7.52
CA LEU A 54 -1.78 11.69 7.56
C LEU A 54 -2.05 10.58 6.56
N GLY A 55 -1.55 10.69 5.33
CA GLY A 55 -1.66 9.67 4.31
C GLY A 55 -1.00 8.35 4.73
N THR A 56 0.19 8.43 5.35
CA THR A 56 0.88 7.26 5.90
C THR A 56 0.03 6.54 6.94
N VAL A 57 -0.48 7.27 7.93
CA VAL A 57 -1.31 6.71 9.00
C VAL A 57 -2.61 6.15 8.44
N ALA A 58 -3.29 6.91 7.59
CA ALA A 58 -4.57 6.50 6.98
C ALA A 58 -4.41 5.19 6.19
N MET A 59 -3.38 5.08 5.35
CA MET A 59 -3.10 3.84 4.61
C MET A 59 -2.65 2.70 5.51
N ALA A 60 -1.94 2.99 6.61
CA ALA A 60 -1.53 1.97 7.58
C ALA A 60 -2.71 1.38 8.37
N VAL A 61 -3.83 2.08 8.45
CA VAL A 61 -5.10 1.57 9.04
C VAL A 61 -6.09 1.05 7.99
N GLY A 62 -5.73 1.08 6.71
CA GLY A 62 -6.52 0.42 5.66
C GLY A 62 -7.22 1.34 4.68
N LEU A 63 -7.00 2.66 4.74
CA LEU A 63 -7.50 3.57 3.70
C LEU A 63 -6.91 3.17 2.34
N PRO A 64 -7.73 3.11 1.28
CA PRO A 64 -7.24 2.85 -0.06
C PRO A 64 -6.22 3.92 -0.50
N ARG A 65 -5.02 3.49 -0.91
CA ARG A 65 -3.97 4.41 -1.35
C ARG A 65 -4.35 5.25 -2.57
N GLN A 66 -5.33 4.77 -3.34
CA GLN A 66 -5.92 5.49 -4.47
C GLN A 66 -6.51 6.85 -4.05
N MET A 67 -7.17 6.89 -2.90
CA MET A 67 -7.70 8.14 -2.34
C MET A 67 -6.57 9.10 -1.98
N VAL A 68 -5.52 8.59 -1.35
CA VAL A 68 -4.35 9.42 -1.01
C VAL A 68 -3.69 9.95 -2.28
N GLY A 69 -3.49 9.11 -3.31
CA GLY A 69 -2.95 9.56 -4.60
C GLY A 69 -3.81 10.65 -5.25
N PHE A 70 -5.13 10.47 -5.25
CA PHE A 70 -6.06 11.47 -5.79
C PHE A 70 -5.96 12.82 -5.06
N VAL A 71 -5.98 12.82 -3.72
CA VAL A 71 -5.81 14.03 -2.91
C VAL A 71 -4.44 14.67 -3.15
N GLY A 72 -3.38 13.87 -3.30
CA GLY A 72 -2.03 14.36 -3.63
C GLY A 72 -1.99 15.08 -4.97
N GLY A 73 -2.65 14.51 -5.99
CA GLY A 73 -2.78 15.15 -7.30
C GLY A 73 -3.57 16.45 -7.26
N TYR A 74 -4.67 16.47 -6.52
CA TYR A 74 -5.48 17.65 -6.31
C TYR A 74 -4.70 18.77 -5.60
N ALA A 75 -3.97 18.43 -4.52
CA ALA A 75 -3.28 19.41 -3.69
C ALA A 75 -1.98 19.93 -4.29
N PHE A 76 -1.17 19.07 -4.91
CA PHE A 76 0.21 19.37 -5.32
C PHE A 76 0.47 19.22 -6.83
N GLY A 77 -0.56 18.85 -7.61
CA GLY A 77 -0.39 18.59 -9.03
C GLY A 77 0.29 17.23 -9.30
N LEU A 78 0.74 17.05 -10.57
CA LEU A 78 1.18 15.73 -11.02
C LEU A 78 2.51 15.30 -10.39
N LEU A 79 3.57 16.09 -10.57
CA LEU A 79 4.92 15.65 -10.20
C LEU A 79 5.11 15.54 -8.68
N GLU A 80 4.81 16.62 -7.97
CA GLU A 80 4.91 16.65 -6.49
C GLU A 80 3.93 15.68 -5.86
N GLY A 81 2.70 15.62 -6.38
CA GLY A 81 1.68 14.67 -5.91
C GLY A 81 2.12 13.22 -6.03
N VAL A 82 2.78 12.83 -7.13
CA VAL A 82 3.34 11.46 -7.27
C VAL A 82 4.43 11.21 -6.24
N LEU A 83 5.38 12.13 -6.09
CA LEU A 83 6.49 11.94 -5.14
C LEU A 83 6.01 11.83 -3.70
N LEU A 84 5.09 12.72 -3.30
CA LEU A 84 4.55 12.72 -1.94
C LEU A 84 3.63 11.51 -1.68
N ALA A 85 2.81 11.11 -2.66
CA ALA A 85 1.97 9.91 -2.53
C ALA A 85 2.80 8.63 -2.47
N GLU A 86 3.90 8.54 -3.23
CA GLU A 86 4.85 7.42 -3.13
C GLU A 86 5.57 7.41 -1.78
N ALA A 87 6.01 8.55 -1.29
CA ALA A 87 6.62 8.66 0.03
C ALA A 87 5.65 8.18 1.14
N ALA A 88 4.41 8.65 1.13
CA ALA A 88 3.38 8.22 2.08
C ALA A 88 3.08 6.71 1.95
N SER A 89 3.00 6.18 0.72
CA SER A 89 2.76 4.75 0.47
C SER A 89 3.91 3.88 0.96
N GLY A 90 5.16 4.31 0.72
CA GLY A 90 6.36 3.62 1.20
C GLY A 90 6.46 3.61 2.71
N LEU A 91 6.21 4.75 3.37
CA LEU A 91 6.18 4.85 4.83
C LEU A 91 5.06 4.00 5.43
N SER A 92 3.87 3.99 4.84
CA SER A 92 2.77 3.14 5.27
C SER A 92 3.09 1.64 5.11
N CYS A 93 3.73 1.27 4.00
CA CYS A 93 4.21 -0.09 3.77
C CYS A 93 5.22 -0.50 4.85
N LEU A 94 6.22 0.34 5.12
CA LEU A 94 7.23 0.13 6.14
C LEU A 94 6.60 -0.02 7.53
N LEU A 95 5.71 0.90 7.90
CA LEU A 95 5.06 0.92 9.20
C LEU A 95 4.22 -0.34 9.43
N SER A 96 3.36 -0.69 8.48
CA SER A 96 2.50 -1.88 8.56
C SER A 96 3.31 -3.17 8.58
N PHE A 97 4.38 -3.24 7.78
CA PHE A 97 5.28 -4.40 7.74
C PHE A 97 6.02 -4.58 9.07
N LEU A 98 6.62 -3.51 9.61
CA LEU A 98 7.34 -3.57 10.90
C LEU A 98 6.40 -3.87 12.06
N TYR A 99 5.22 -3.26 12.08
CA TYR A 99 4.18 -3.54 13.06
C TYR A 99 3.82 -5.03 13.09
N ALA A 100 3.55 -5.62 11.93
CA ALA A 100 3.24 -7.05 11.83
C ALA A 100 4.44 -7.93 12.19
N ARG A 101 5.66 -7.53 11.84
CA ARG A 101 6.88 -8.28 12.16
C ARG A 101 7.15 -8.33 13.65
N LEU A 102 6.98 -7.21 14.35
CA LEU A 102 7.27 -7.11 15.78
C LEU A 102 6.19 -7.76 16.65
N LEU A 103 4.92 -7.60 16.28
CA LEU A 103 3.79 -8.02 17.12
C LEU A 103 3.08 -9.28 16.63
N GLY A 104 2.99 -9.46 15.31
CA GLY A 104 2.15 -10.48 14.71
C GLY A 104 2.86 -11.80 14.40
N ARG A 105 4.18 -11.78 14.18
CA ARG A 105 4.91 -12.94 13.64
C ARG A 105 4.76 -14.22 14.47
N ASP A 106 4.94 -14.11 15.78
CA ASP A 106 4.88 -15.27 16.66
C ASP A 106 3.46 -15.84 16.76
N LEU A 107 2.45 -14.94 16.75
CA LEU A 107 1.03 -15.32 16.81
C LEU A 107 0.57 -16.04 15.56
N VAL A 108 0.88 -15.49 14.38
CA VAL A 108 0.48 -16.04 13.08
C VAL A 108 1.20 -17.35 12.81
N ARG A 109 2.48 -17.44 13.14
CA ARG A 109 3.28 -18.66 12.99
C ARG A 109 2.73 -19.84 13.81
N HIS A 110 2.18 -19.57 14.99
CA HIS A 110 1.57 -20.62 15.81
C HIS A 110 0.21 -21.10 15.31
N ARG A 111 -0.58 -20.20 14.69
CA ARG A 111 -1.96 -20.52 14.32
C ARG A 111 -2.14 -20.86 12.83
N PHE A 112 -1.27 -20.36 11.98
CA PHE A 112 -1.38 -20.44 10.53
C PHE A 112 -0.07 -20.84 9.84
N ALA A 113 0.72 -21.71 10.48
CA ALA A 113 2.02 -22.15 9.98
C ALA A 113 1.99 -22.59 8.51
N ASP A 114 1.05 -23.45 8.13
CA ASP A 114 0.94 -23.98 6.75
C ASP A 114 0.64 -22.91 5.71
N ARG A 115 -0.21 -21.94 6.05
CA ARG A 115 -0.52 -20.83 5.13
C ARG A 115 0.66 -19.88 4.99
N LEU A 116 1.36 -19.63 6.10
CA LEU A 116 2.56 -18.81 6.11
C LEU A 116 3.68 -19.45 5.29
N THR A 117 3.88 -20.76 5.45
CA THR A 117 4.87 -21.51 4.67
C THR A 117 4.60 -21.44 3.17
N ARG A 118 3.35 -21.60 2.74
CA ARG A 118 2.98 -21.44 1.32
C ARG A 118 3.24 -20.03 0.79
N PHE A 119 2.99 -19.00 1.61
CA PHE A 119 3.28 -17.62 1.25
C PHE A 119 4.78 -17.37 1.19
N ASP A 120 5.54 -17.90 2.14
CA ASP A 120 7.00 -17.83 2.17
C ASP A 120 7.61 -18.54 0.95
N GLU A 121 7.14 -19.73 0.60
CA GLU A 121 7.57 -20.46 -0.59
C GLU A 121 7.26 -19.71 -1.88
N PHE A 122 6.09 -19.08 -1.96
CA PHE A 122 5.71 -18.25 -3.11
C PHE A 122 6.64 -17.05 -3.32
N LEU A 123 7.12 -16.45 -2.23
CA LEU A 123 8.00 -15.27 -2.25
C LEU A 123 9.49 -15.63 -2.19
N LYS A 124 9.83 -16.89 -1.93
CA LYS A 124 11.20 -17.34 -1.75
C LYS A 124 12.06 -17.11 -2.99
N GLY A 125 13.18 -16.42 -2.81
CA GLY A 125 14.12 -16.11 -3.88
C GLY A 125 13.74 -14.96 -4.81
N HIS A 126 12.46 -14.52 -4.83
CA HIS A 126 11.95 -13.52 -5.77
C HIS A 126 11.12 -12.41 -5.08
N SER A 127 11.42 -12.10 -3.82
CA SER A 127 10.62 -11.15 -3.02
C SER A 127 10.43 -9.78 -3.68
N PHE A 128 11.44 -9.29 -4.38
CA PHE A 128 11.38 -8.03 -5.14
C PHE A 128 10.40 -8.10 -6.31
N SER A 129 10.57 -9.08 -7.21
CA SER A 129 9.71 -9.24 -8.40
C SER A 129 8.26 -9.58 -8.02
N MET A 130 8.08 -10.40 -6.98
CA MET A 130 6.77 -10.75 -6.47
C MET A 130 6.07 -9.57 -5.80
N ALA A 131 6.80 -8.71 -5.10
CA ALA A 131 6.24 -7.47 -4.57
C ALA A 131 5.73 -6.56 -5.70
N ILE A 132 6.52 -6.37 -6.77
CA ILE A 132 6.07 -5.63 -7.96
C ILE A 132 4.80 -6.25 -8.53
N LEU A 133 4.80 -7.57 -8.75
CA LEU A 133 3.67 -8.28 -9.34
C LEU A 133 2.37 -8.09 -8.55
N ILE A 134 2.43 -8.29 -7.22
CA ILE A 134 1.26 -8.13 -6.35
C ILE A 134 0.71 -6.70 -6.41
N ARG A 135 1.59 -5.69 -6.55
CA ARG A 135 1.18 -4.27 -6.62
C ARG A 135 0.61 -3.87 -7.98
N LEU A 136 1.10 -4.47 -9.07
CA LEU A 136 0.58 -4.24 -10.42
C LEU A 136 -0.78 -4.88 -10.63
N LEU A 137 -1.05 -6.01 -9.99
CA LEU A 137 -2.36 -6.64 -10.04
C LEU A 137 -3.35 -5.86 -9.17
N PRO A 138 -4.55 -5.54 -9.67
CA PRO A 138 -5.59 -4.86 -8.90
C PRO A 138 -6.28 -5.82 -7.91
N VAL A 139 -5.49 -6.67 -7.24
CA VAL A 139 -5.98 -7.72 -6.36
C VAL A 139 -5.39 -7.53 -4.95
N GLY A 140 -6.27 -7.52 -3.97
CA GLY A 140 -5.88 -7.49 -2.57
C GLY A 140 -5.87 -6.10 -1.93
N ASN A 141 -5.92 -6.10 -0.62
CA ASN A 141 -5.82 -4.90 0.19
C ASN A 141 -4.35 -4.62 0.50
N ASN A 142 -3.92 -3.37 0.34
CA ASN A 142 -2.55 -2.93 0.60
C ASN A 142 -2.09 -3.27 2.03
N LEU A 143 -2.94 -3.00 3.02
CA LEU A 143 -2.64 -3.29 4.43
C LEU A 143 -2.47 -4.79 4.66
N ILE A 144 -3.38 -5.63 4.16
CA ILE A 144 -3.31 -7.09 4.31
C ILE A 144 -2.01 -7.63 3.71
N THR A 145 -1.62 -7.17 2.53
CA THR A 145 -0.39 -7.60 1.88
C THR A 145 0.85 -7.21 2.69
N ASN A 146 0.88 -6.00 3.24
CA ASN A 146 1.97 -5.52 4.09
C ASN A 146 2.06 -6.32 5.40
N LEU A 147 0.92 -6.59 6.04
CA LEU A 147 0.85 -7.39 7.26
C LEU A 147 1.32 -8.83 7.02
N LEU A 148 0.86 -9.46 5.92
CA LEU A 148 1.28 -10.82 5.55
C LEU A 148 2.78 -10.88 5.27
N ALA A 149 3.33 -9.92 4.53
CA ALA A 149 4.77 -9.83 4.30
C ALA A 149 5.55 -9.60 5.61
N GLY A 150 5.02 -8.80 6.52
CA GLY A 150 5.63 -8.53 7.81
C GLY A 150 5.73 -9.78 8.71
N VAL A 151 4.69 -10.61 8.78
CA VAL A 151 4.70 -11.84 9.58
C VAL A 151 5.48 -12.98 8.92
N SER A 152 5.71 -12.91 7.61
CA SER A 152 6.43 -13.90 6.81
C SER A 152 7.96 -13.81 6.96
N SER A 153 8.71 -14.69 6.30
CA SER A 153 10.17 -14.66 6.24
C SER A 153 10.74 -13.69 5.19
N VAL A 154 9.87 -12.95 4.50
CA VAL A 154 10.23 -12.03 3.43
C VAL A 154 11.17 -10.92 3.94
N PRO A 155 12.31 -10.66 3.27
CA PRO A 155 13.20 -9.58 3.66
C PRO A 155 12.57 -8.21 3.33
N LEU A 156 12.70 -7.27 4.27
CA LEU A 156 12.08 -5.94 4.21
C LEU A 156 12.50 -5.15 2.96
N LEU A 157 13.81 -5.02 2.72
CA LEU A 157 14.33 -4.13 1.68
C LEU A 157 13.89 -4.53 0.27
N PRO A 158 14.02 -5.80 -0.18
CA PRO A 158 13.49 -6.22 -1.48
C PRO A 158 11.98 -6.05 -1.60
N PHE A 159 11.23 -6.33 -0.54
CA PHE A 159 9.78 -6.16 -0.53
C PHE A 159 9.39 -4.68 -0.64
N LEU A 160 10.02 -3.79 0.13
CA LEU A 160 9.75 -2.36 0.10
C LEU A 160 10.12 -1.75 -1.26
N ALA A 161 11.32 -2.05 -1.78
CA ALA A 161 11.77 -1.55 -3.07
C ALA A 161 10.86 -2.03 -4.21
N GLY A 162 10.50 -3.32 -4.23
CA GLY A 162 9.54 -3.85 -5.20
C GLY A 162 8.15 -3.25 -5.07
N SER A 163 7.70 -2.97 -3.83
CA SER A 163 6.42 -2.32 -3.59
C SER A 163 6.40 -0.89 -4.12
N LEU A 164 7.44 -0.09 -3.89
CA LEU A 164 7.55 1.28 -4.41
C LEU A 164 7.47 1.29 -5.95
N ILE A 165 8.26 0.45 -6.63
CA ILE A 165 8.18 0.36 -8.09
C ILE A 165 6.79 -0.10 -8.56
N GLY A 166 6.21 -1.06 -7.87
CA GLY A 166 4.89 -1.58 -8.22
C GLY A 166 3.72 -0.62 -7.92
N TYR A 167 3.90 0.32 -7.02
CA TYR A 167 2.91 1.36 -6.73
C TYR A 167 2.86 2.44 -7.82
N LEU A 168 4.01 2.79 -8.42
CA LEU A 168 4.15 3.93 -9.33
C LEU A 168 3.06 4.02 -10.42
N PRO A 169 2.75 2.95 -11.21
CA PRO A 169 1.77 3.08 -12.28
C PRO A 169 0.39 3.50 -11.77
N GLN A 170 -0.06 2.90 -10.67
CA GLN A 170 -1.36 3.25 -10.09
C GLN A 170 -1.33 4.61 -9.41
N THR A 171 -0.23 4.97 -8.71
CA THR A 171 -0.07 6.29 -8.10
C THR A 171 -0.16 7.39 -9.15
N VAL A 172 0.55 7.24 -10.28
CA VAL A 172 0.49 8.20 -11.39
C VAL A 172 -0.95 8.34 -11.92
N ILE A 173 -1.69 7.25 -12.08
CA ILE A 173 -3.08 7.26 -12.54
C ILE A 173 -3.96 8.11 -11.61
N PHE A 174 -3.93 7.83 -10.30
CA PHE A 174 -4.83 8.50 -9.36
C PHE A 174 -4.40 9.94 -9.07
N VAL A 175 -3.11 10.22 -9.06
CA VAL A 175 -2.58 11.58 -8.98
C VAL A 175 -2.97 12.39 -10.22
N LEU A 176 -2.88 11.81 -11.43
CA LEU A 176 -3.30 12.46 -12.65
C LEU A 176 -4.81 12.76 -12.67
N LEU A 177 -5.63 11.84 -12.17
CA LEU A 177 -7.07 12.06 -11.98
C LEU A 177 -7.33 13.23 -11.02
N GLY A 178 -6.62 13.28 -9.90
CA GLY A 178 -6.74 14.37 -8.91
C GLY A 178 -6.29 15.71 -9.48
N SER A 179 -5.15 15.76 -10.16
CA SER A 179 -4.62 17.00 -10.75
C SER A 179 -5.45 17.50 -11.93
N GLY A 180 -6.13 16.61 -12.63
CA GLY A 180 -6.96 16.94 -13.80
C GLY A 180 -8.23 17.72 -13.47
N ILE A 181 -8.65 17.75 -12.21
CA ILE A 181 -9.80 18.57 -11.78
C ILE A 181 -9.57 20.06 -12.09
N HIS A 182 -8.32 20.51 -12.00
CA HIS A 182 -7.97 21.91 -12.20
C HIS A 182 -7.55 22.28 -13.63
N VAL A 183 -7.18 21.29 -14.48
CA VAL A 183 -6.52 21.58 -15.76
C VAL A 183 -7.33 21.17 -16.98
N GLN A 184 -7.65 19.91 -17.16
CA GLN A 184 -8.47 19.40 -18.27
C GLN A 184 -8.96 17.97 -17.97
N PRO A 185 -10.17 17.81 -17.43
CA PRO A 185 -10.63 16.54 -16.91
C PRO A 185 -10.73 15.41 -17.95
N VAL A 186 -11.04 15.72 -19.19
CA VAL A 186 -11.24 14.70 -20.24
C VAL A 186 -9.94 14.00 -20.62
N TRP A 187 -8.86 14.75 -20.86
CA TRP A 187 -7.56 14.19 -21.24
C TRP A 187 -6.89 13.43 -20.10
N SER A 188 -6.94 13.98 -18.88
CA SER A 188 -6.37 13.32 -17.70
C SER A 188 -7.08 12.00 -17.39
N THR A 189 -8.40 11.96 -17.54
CA THR A 189 -9.19 10.73 -17.37
C THR A 189 -8.86 9.70 -18.45
N ALA A 190 -8.77 10.11 -19.72
CA ALA A 190 -8.43 9.20 -20.81
C ALA A 190 -7.03 8.58 -20.64
N ILE A 191 -6.03 9.39 -20.29
CA ILE A 191 -4.66 8.91 -20.02
C ILE A 191 -4.65 7.98 -18.81
N SER A 192 -5.37 8.31 -17.74
CA SER A 192 -5.45 7.48 -16.53
C SER A 192 -6.06 6.10 -16.82
N VAL A 193 -7.13 6.05 -17.62
CA VAL A 193 -7.74 4.78 -18.04
C VAL A 193 -6.78 3.97 -18.90
N ALA A 194 -6.10 4.59 -19.85
CA ALA A 194 -5.10 3.91 -20.68
C ALA A 194 -3.95 3.33 -19.85
N LEU A 195 -3.41 4.11 -18.89
CA LEU A 195 -2.37 3.66 -17.95
C LEU A 195 -2.85 2.54 -17.03
N PHE A 196 -4.11 2.59 -16.59
CA PHE A 196 -4.69 1.53 -15.76
C PHE A 196 -4.76 0.21 -16.52
N ILE A 197 -5.23 0.23 -17.77
CA ILE A 197 -5.26 -0.95 -18.64
C ILE A 197 -3.84 -1.46 -18.91
N ALA A 198 -2.89 -0.58 -19.24
CA ALA A 198 -1.50 -0.94 -19.50
C ALA A 198 -0.84 -1.58 -18.26
N SER A 199 -1.08 -1.03 -17.06
CA SER A 199 -0.59 -1.59 -15.79
C SER A 199 -1.14 -3.00 -15.54
N GLY A 200 -2.44 -3.21 -15.75
CA GLY A 200 -3.09 -4.52 -15.62
C GLY A 200 -2.53 -5.55 -16.61
N LEU A 201 -2.32 -5.16 -17.87
CA LEU A 201 -1.74 -6.01 -18.90
C LEU A 201 -0.29 -6.38 -18.56
N LEU A 202 0.52 -5.40 -18.12
CA LEU A 202 1.91 -5.62 -17.70
C LEU A 202 1.96 -6.61 -16.53
N GLY A 203 1.10 -6.44 -15.53
CA GLY A 203 0.98 -7.38 -14.41
C GLY A 203 0.61 -8.80 -14.87
N ALA A 204 -0.34 -8.93 -15.80
CA ALA A 204 -0.74 -10.22 -16.34
C ALA A 204 0.39 -10.89 -17.15
N VAL A 205 1.14 -10.13 -17.95
CA VAL A 205 2.30 -10.64 -18.71
C VAL A 205 3.41 -11.09 -17.76
N LEU A 206 3.71 -10.30 -16.75
CA LEU A 206 4.74 -10.62 -15.75
C LEU A 206 4.35 -11.89 -14.98
N TYR A 207 3.09 -12.01 -14.58
CA TYR A 207 2.57 -13.21 -13.92
C TYR A 207 2.73 -14.46 -14.79
N ARG A 208 2.37 -14.38 -16.08
CA ARG A 208 2.54 -15.50 -17.03
C ARG A 208 4.01 -15.92 -17.18
N ARG A 209 4.92 -14.94 -17.31
CA ARG A 209 6.38 -15.22 -17.42
C ARG A 209 6.94 -15.88 -16.16
N LEU A 210 6.59 -15.39 -14.98
CA LEU A 210 7.03 -15.98 -13.72
C LEU A 210 6.47 -17.38 -13.50
N ARG A 211 5.23 -17.62 -13.91
CA ARG A 211 4.62 -18.96 -13.85
C ARG A 211 5.29 -19.96 -14.83
N GLN A 212 5.67 -19.51 -16.00
CA GLN A 212 6.35 -20.35 -16.99
C GLN A 212 7.80 -20.67 -16.57
N GLY A 213 8.53 -19.71 -16.00
CA GLY A 213 9.89 -19.96 -15.46
C GLY A 213 9.94 -20.97 -14.32
N ARG A 214 8.85 -21.09 -13.55
CA ARG A 214 8.73 -22.11 -12.49
C ARG A 214 8.51 -23.55 -13.01
N SER A 215 7.99 -23.71 -14.21
CA SER A 215 7.80 -25.04 -14.81
C SER A 215 9.09 -25.64 -15.38
N PHE A 216 10.15 -24.85 -15.56
CA PHE A 216 11.44 -25.33 -16.03
C PHE A 216 12.42 -25.72 -14.92
N ASP A 217 12.19 -25.25 -13.69
CA ASP A 217 13.06 -25.53 -12.53
C ASP A 217 12.63 -26.77 -11.72
N GLY A 218 11.58 -27.45 -12.16
CA GLY A 218 11.01 -28.65 -11.51
C GLY A 218 11.45 -29.99 -12.12
N THR A 219 12.39 -29.99 -13.06
CA THR A 219 12.92 -31.22 -13.68
C THR A 219 14.43 -31.12 -13.90
N LEU A 220 15.18 -31.17 -12.80
CA LEU A 220 16.55 -31.67 -12.73
C LEU A 220 16.79 -32.30 -11.36
#